data_ab8f28978722249c59bd7be44a5ab59b
#
_entry.id   ab8f28978722249c59bd7be44a5ab59b
#
_cell.length_a   1.000
_cell.length_b   1.000
_cell.length_c   1.000
_cell.angle_alpha   90.00
_cell.angle_beta   90.00
_cell.angle_gamma   90.00
#
_symmetry.space_group_name_H-M   'P 1'
#
loop_
_entity.id
_entity.type
_entity.pdbx_description
1 polymer ?
#
loop_
_entity_poly.entity_id
_entity_poly.type
_entity_poly.pdbx_seq_one_letter_code
_entity_poly.pdbx_strand_id
1 'polypeptide(L)'
;MIQEPLTITRADAADGDEIFALYHSLIDDPYGTWNEEDPTREDVGNDLTGNIVYVMRDGTGRIVSAIVDELDIHEFDNLAQWYADVKQWAQLGRLGVAHDAQGHGIARRMLAYAMEQAKERGCDAVRFLVASCNIPAQRSYAKLNYEVCGECSEWEGHWLCYEKRLA
;
A
#
# COMPACT_ATOMS: atom_id res chain seq x y z
N MET A 1 -16.37 14.45 3.42
CA MET A 1 -15.36 15.46 3.09
C MET A 1 -14.21 15.39 4.08
N ILE A 2 -12.98 15.36 3.59
CA ILE A 2 -11.81 15.35 4.47
C ILE A 2 -11.55 16.72 5.07
N GLN A 3 -11.03 16.74 6.28
CA GLN A 3 -10.70 17.98 6.99
C GLN A 3 -9.21 18.03 7.33
N GLU A 4 -8.58 19.16 7.03
CA GLU A 4 -7.19 19.41 7.41
C GLU A 4 -7.06 19.59 8.94
N PRO A 5 -5.88 19.33 9.55
CA PRO A 5 -4.66 18.81 8.90
C PRO A 5 -4.71 17.31 8.66
N LEU A 6 -3.93 16.85 7.66
CA LEU A 6 -3.73 15.42 7.39
C LEU A 6 -2.41 14.98 8.03
N THR A 7 -2.45 13.95 8.86
CA THR A 7 -1.25 13.43 9.55
C THR A 7 -1.11 11.93 9.31
N ILE A 8 0.15 11.47 9.15
CA ILE A 8 0.47 10.05 8.96
C ILE A 8 1.17 9.54 10.21
N THR A 9 0.69 8.43 10.75
CA THR A 9 1.28 7.77 11.91
C THR A 9 1.26 6.26 11.72
N ARG A 10 2.03 5.55 12.55
CA ARG A 10 1.94 4.11 12.64
C ARG A 10 0.64 3.73 13.37
N ALA A 11 -0.10 2.80 12.81
CA ALA A 11 -1.31 2.27 13.40
C ALA A 11 -0.98 1.25 14.50
N ASP A 12 -1.92 1.04 15.41
CA ASP A 12 -1.84 0.00 16.43
C ASP A 12 -3.11 -0.86 16.44
N ALA A 13 -3.17 -1.82 17.36
CA ALA A 13 -4.28 -2.78 17.43
C ALA A 13 -5.65 -2.11 17.61
N ALA A 14 -5.71 -0.94 18.24
CA ALA A 14 -6.97 -0.21 18.43
C ALA A 14 -7.56 0.33 17.14
N ASP A 15 -6.75 0.44 16.09
CA ASP A 15 -7.19 0.96 14.79
C ASP A 15 -7.80 -0.11 13.87
N GLY A 16 -7.79 -1.37 14.27
CA GLY A 16 -8.16 -2.51 13.41
C GLY A 16 -9.56 -2.41 12.81
N ASP A 17 -10.55 -2.07 13.63
CA ASP A 17 -11.93 -1.99 13.15
C ASP A 17 -12.12 -0.85 12.14
N GLU A 18 -11.49 0.28 12.38
CA GLU A 18 -11.59 1.43 11.47
C GLU A 18 -10.85 1.17 10.15
N ILE A 19 -9.67 0.52 10.21
CA ILE A 19 -8.94 0.11 9.01
C ILE A 19 -9.75 -0.89 8.19
N PHE A 20 -10.34 -1.90 8.84
CA PHE A 20 -11.19 -2.87 8.15
C PHE A 20 -12.39 -2.17 7.49
N ALA A 21 -13.05 -1.26 8.20
CA ALA A 21 -14.19 -0.51 7.65
C ALA A 21 -13.76 0.31 6.42
N LEU A 22 -12.57 0.91 6.44
CA LEU A 22 -12.02 1.61 5.27
C LEU A 22 -11.88 0.65 4.08
N TYR A 23 -11.22 -0.48 4.27
CA TYR A 23 -11.01 -1.46 3.19
C TYR A 23 -12.33 -2.01 2.65
N HIS A 24 -13.25 -2.34 3.55
CA HIS A 24 -14.57 -2.85 3.17
C HIS A 24 -15.35 -1.84 2.34
N SER A 25 -15.22 -0.55 2.64
CA SER A 25 -15.87 0.51 1.87
C SER A 25 -15.37 0.64 0.43
N LEU A 26 -14.23 0.00 0.12
CA LEU A 26 -13.57 0.10 -1.19
C LEU A 26 -13.79 -1.14 -2.08
N ILE A 27 -14.57 -2.12 -1.65
CA ILE A 27 -14.77 -3.37 -2.40
C ILE A 27 -15.53 -3.16 -3.72
N ASP A 28 -16.23 -2.06 -3.87
CA ASP A 28 -16.96 -1.68 -5.09
C ASP A 28 -16.17 -0.73 -5.99
N ASP A 29 -14.92 -0.45 -5.67
CA ASP A 29 -14.07 0.41 -6.48
C ASP A 29 -13.79 -0.27 -7.83
N PRO A 30 -14.09 0.38 -8.98
CA PRO A 30 -13.92 -0.24 -10.30
C PRO A 30 -12.47 -0.56 -10.65
N TYR A 31 -11.51 0.05 -10.00
CA TYR A 31 -10.08 -0.20 -10.20
C TYR A 31 -9.48 -1.09 -9.12
N GLY A 32 -10.25 -1.43 -8.10
CA GLY A 32 -9.81 -2.25 -7.00
C GLY A 32 -10.00 -3.74 -7.27
N THR A 33 -9.30 -4.55 -6.46
CA THR A 33 -9.37 -6.01 -6.54
C THR A 33 -9.92 -6.63 -5.25
N TRP A 34 -10.29 -5.80 -4.29
CA TRP A 34 -10.81 -6.27 -3.01
C TRP A 34 -12.27 -6.73 -3.11
N ASN A 35 -12.65 -7.66 -2.25
CA ASN A 35 -14.00 -8.25 -2.21
C ASN A 35 -14.37 -8.60 -0.75
N GLU A 36 -15.50 -9.24 -0.57
CA GLU A 36 -16.01 -9.61 0.77
C GLU A 36 -15.09 -10.59 1.52
N GLU A 37 -14.24 -11.30 0.81
CA GLU A 37 -13.35 -12.32 1.37
C GLU A 37 -11.88 -11.85 1.50
N ASP A 38 -11.55 -10.67 0.97
CA ASP A 38 -10.17 -10.17 0.96
C ASP A 38 -10.11 -8.64 0.79
N PRO A 39 -9.52 -7.87 1.73
CA PRO A 39 -9.01 -8.34 3.02
C PRO A 39 -10.10 -8.56 4.07
N THR A 40 -9.88 -9.53 4.96
CA THR A 40 -10.76 -9.83 6.09
C THR A 40 -10.33 -9.07 7.34
N ARG A 41 -11.15 -9.14 8.41
CA ARG A 41 -10.75 -8.63 9.73
C ARG A 41 -9.51 -9.33 10.26
N GLU A 42 -9.39 -10.64 10.01
CA GLU A 42 -8.23 -11.42 10.39
C GLU A 42 -6.97 -10.92 9.66
N ASP A 43 -7.08 -10.62 8.36
CA ASP A 43 -5.97 -10.06 7.58
C ASP A 43 -5.49 -8.74 8.17
N VAL A 44 -6.41 -7.85 8.53
CA VAL A 44 -6.06 -6.57 9.16
C VAL A 44 -5.37 -6.79 10.50
N GLY A 45 -5.90 -7.72 11.32
CA GLY A 45 -5.29 -8.06 12.60
C GLY A 45 -3.87 -8.62 12.45
N ASN A 46 -3.67 -9.48 11.48
CA ASN A 46 -2.35 -10.06 11.17
C ASN A 46 -1.37 -8.97 10.69
N ASP A 47 -1.82 -8.02 9.90
CA ASP A 47 -1.00 -6.88 9.48
C ASP A 47 -0.57 -6.04 10.69
N LEU A 48 -1.49 -5.76 11.60
CA LEU A 48 -1.18 -4.95 12.79
C LEU A 48 -0.24 -5.63 13.77
N THR A 49 -0.21 -6.96 13.80
CA THR A 49 0.65 -7.73 14.71
C THR A 49 1.97 -8.15 14.07
N GLY A 50 1.98 -8.51 12.78
CA GLY A 50 3.14 -9.07 12.09
C GLY A 50 3.81 -8.15 11.08
N ASN A 51 3.17 -7.09 10.68
CA ASN A 51 3.67 -6.11 9.70
C ASN A 51 3.68 -4.71 10.30
N ILE A 52 4.01 -3.71 9.47
CA ILE A 52 3.92 -2.30 9.85
C ILE A 52 2.78 -1.69 9.06
N VAL A 53 1.84 -1.06 9.75
CA VAL A 53 0.71 -0.38 9.10
C VAL A 53 0.83 1.11 9.40
N TYR A 54 0.77 1.93 8.36
CA TYR A 54 0.69 3.38 8.47
C TYR A 54 -0.71 3.83 8.10
N VAL A 55 -1.23 4.82 8.81
CA VAL A 55 -2.54 5.41 8.54
C VAL A 55 -2.41 6.92 8.42
N MET A 56 -3.24 7.49 7.57
CA MET A 56 -3.43 8.94 7.51
C MET A 56 -4.76 9.28 8.15
N ARG A 57 -4.74 10.23 9.09
CA ARG A 57 -5.92 10.77 9.75
C ARG A 57 -6.18 12.18 9.29
N ASP A 58 -7.44 12.53 9.15
CA ASP A 58 -7.83 13.91 8.91
C ASP A 58 -7.94 14.69 10.24
N GLY A 59 -8.33 15.97 10.16
CA GLY A 59 -8.41 16.84 11.35
C GLY A 59 -9.47 16.43 12.36
N THR A 60 -10.38 15.50 12.03
CA THR A 60 -11.36 14.93 12.97
C THR A 60 -10.84 13.69 13.66
N GLY A 61 -9.67 13.18 13.24
CA GLY A 61 -9.12 11.92 13.73
C GLY A 61 -9.55 10.70 12.92
N ARG A 62 -10.36 10.88 11.88
CA ARG A 62 -10.83 9.79 11.02
C ARG A 62 -9.68 9.27 10.15
N ILE A 63 -9.55 7.94 10.05
CA ILE A 63 -8.60 7.30 9.13
C ILE A 63 -9.15 7.43 7.71
N VAL A 64 -8.40 8.10 6.83
CA VAL A 64 -8.76 8.31 5.43
C VAL A 64 -7.91 7.48 4.48
N SER A 65 -6.81 6.92 4.95
CA SER A 65 -5.95 6.03 4.15
C SER A 65 -5.14 5.11 5.05
N ALA A 66 -4.78 3.95 4.52
CA ALA A 66 -3.89 3.00 5.17
C ALA A 66 -2.98 2.34 4.13
N ILE A 67 -1.79 1.93 4.55
CA ILE A 67 -0.83 1.17 3.73
C ILE A 67 -0.10 0.20 4.65
N VAL A 68 0.22 -0.99 4.12
CA VAL A 68 0.96 -2.02 4.85
C VAL A 68 2.36 -2.14 4.27
N ASP A 69 3.36 -2.20 5.17
CA ASP A 69 4.73 -2.60 4.86
C ASP A 69 4.89 -4.02 5.40
N GLU A 70 4.92 -4.99 4.51
CA GLU A 70 4.96 -6.40 4.86
C GLU A 70 6.39 -6.81 5.24
N LEU A 71 6.53 -7.54 6.34
CA LEU A 71 7.83 -7.94 6.86
C LEU A 71 8.23 -9.36 6.42
N ASP A 72 7.27 -10.22 6.08
CA ASP A 72 7.55 -11.50 5.42
C ASP A 72 7.49 -11.29 3.91
N ILE A 73 8.65 -11.08 3.32
CA ILE A 73 8.81 -10.48 2.00
C ILE A 73 9.15 -11.48 0.88
N HIS A 74 9.07 -12.78 1.13
CA HIS A 74 9.49 -13.77 0.14
C HIS A 74 8.40 -14.16 -0.87
N GLU A 75 7.18 -13.74 -0.64
CA GLU A 75 6.04 -14.05 -1.50
C GLU A 75 6.23 -13.57 -2.95
N PHE A 76 6.94 -12.45 -3.14
CA PHE A 76 7.16 -11.86 -4.45
C PHE A 76 8.45 -12.29 -5.15
N ASP A 77 9.29 -13.10 -4.50
CA ASP A 77 10.67 -13.37 -4.98
C ASP A 77 10.72 -13.84 -6.43
N ASN A 78 9.78 -14.67 -6.85
CA ASN A 78 9.79 -15.29 -8.18
C ASN A 78 8.81 -14.63 -9.17
N LEU A 79 8.20 -13.50 -8.84
CA LEU A 79 7.16 -12.89 -9.65
C LEU A 79 7.69 -11.95 -10.74
N ALA A 80 8.91 -11.45 -10.58
CA ALA A 80 9.49 -10.48 -11.49
C ALA A 80 11.01 -10.57 -11.49
N GLN A 81 11.64 -9.80 -12.39
CA GLN A 81 13.11 -9.67 -12.43
C GLN A 81 13.52 -8.46 -11.57
N TRP A 82 13.53 -8.69 -10.26
CA TRP A 82 13.93 -7.68 -9.30
C TRP A 82 15.42 -7.32 -9.45
N TYR A 83 15.80 -6.12 -9.02
CA TYR A 83 17.19 -5.67 -9.08
C TYR A 83 18.10 -6.60 -8.26
N ALA A 84 19.14 -7.12 -8.90
CA ALA A 84 20.05 -8.09 -8.30
C ALA A 84 20.93 -7.50 -7.19
N ASP A 85 21.16 -6.18 -7.23
CA ASP A 85 21.98 -5.48 -6.24
C ASP A 85 21.23 -5.10 -4.97
N VAL A 86 19.90 -5.26 -4.95
CA VAL A 86 19.08 -4.97 -3.77
C VAL A 86 19.20 -6.13 -2.78
N LYS A 87 19.55 -5.83 -1.54
CA LYS A 87 19.73 -6.82 -0.47
C LYS A 87 18.62 -6.79 0.56
N GLN A 88 18.09 -5.61 0.86
CA GLN A 88 16.98 -5.41 1.79
C GLN A 88 15.93 -4.53 1.11
N TRP A 89 14.70 -4.96 1.17
CA TRP A 89 13.60 -4.22 0.55
C TRP A 89 12.38 -4.22 1.45
N ALA A 90 11.54 -3.22 1.27
CA ALA A 90 10.21 -3.17 1.84
C ALA A 90 9.21 -3.63 0.78
N GLN A 91 8.20 -4.37 1.20
CA GLN A 91 7.13 -4.82 0.33
C GLN A 91 5.86 -4.09 0.75
N LEU A 92 5.40 -3.16 -0.09
CA LEU A 92 4.25 -2.33 0.20
C LEU A 92 2.98 -2.95 -0.40
N GLY A 93 1.90 -2.92 0.35
CA GLY A 93 0.63 -3.49 -0.10
C GLY A 93 -0.55 -2.91 0.65
N ARG A 94 -1.74 -3.36 0.29
CA ARG A 94 -3.03 -2.95 0.89
C ARG A 94 -3.15 -1.45 1.08
N LEU A 95 -2.79 -0.69 0.03
CA LEU A 95 -2.99 0.77 0.04
C LEU A 95 -4.45 1.06 -0.33
N GLY A 96 -5.16 1.67 0.59
CA GLY A 96 -6.53 2.14 0.38
C GLY A 96 -6.68 3.61 0.71
N VAL A 97 -7.52 4.31 -0.04
CA VAL A 97 -7.87 5.72 0.19
C VAL A 97 -9.39 5.83 0.17
N ALA A 98 -9.96 6.42 1.23
CA ALA A 98 -11.42 6.61 1.34
C ALA A 98 -11.96 7.34 0.10
N HIS A 99 -13.17 6.95 -0.34
CA HIS A 99 -13.77 7.51 -1.55
C HIS A 99 -13.81 9.03 -1.57
N ASP A 100 -14.19 9.65 -0.46
CA ASP A 100 -14.27 11.11 -0.36
C ASP A 100 -12.89 11.80 -0.23
N ALA A 101 -11.84 11.03 -0.08
CA ALA A 101 -10.46 11.53 0.01
C ALA A 101 -9.66 11.28 -1.27
N GLN A 102 -10.21 10.55 -2.24
CA GLN A 102 -9.54 10.28 -3.52
C GLN A 102 -9.38 11.57 -4.35
N GLY A 103 -8.38 11.60 -5.22
CA GLY A 103 -8.11 12.75 -6.06
C GLY A 103 -7.33 13.88 -5.37
N HIS A 104 -6.82 13.66 -4.15
CA HIS A 104 -6.08 14.67 -3.37
C HIS A 104 -4.59 14.32 -3.23
N GLY A 105 -4.08 13.35 -3.97
CA GLY A 105 -2.68 12.92 -3.91
C GLY A 105 -2.33 12.12 -2.67
N ILE A 106 -3.30 11.60 -1.94
CA ILE A 106 -3.08 10.89 -0.67
C ILE A 106 -2.31 9.59 -0.89
N ALA A 107 -2.65 8.80 -1.93
CA ALA A 107 -1.94 7.56 -2.23
C ALA A 107 -0.44 7.79 -2.41
N ARG A 108 -0.06 8.84 -3.14
CA ARG A 108 1.35 9.21 -3.33
C ARG A 108 2.02 9.63 -2.04
N ARG A 109 1.30 10.38 -1.19
CA ARG A 109 1.84 10.78 0.12
C ARG A 109 2.07 9.58 1.02
N MET A 110 1.15 8.61 1.01
CA MET A 110 1.28 7.37 1.78
C MET A 110 2.48 6.54 1.30
N LEU A 111 2.63 6.38 -0.02
CA LEU A 111 3.78 5.68 -0.59
C LEU A 111 5.09 6.39 -0.26
N ALA A 112 5.15 7.71 -0.42
CA ALA A 112 6.35 8.49 -0.11
C ALA A 112 6.73 8.35 1.37
N TYR A 113 5.77 8.40 2.26
CA TYR A 113 6.00 8.21 3.70
C TYR A 113 6.54 6.80 4.00
N ALA A 114 5.88 5.78 3.46
CA ALA A 114 6.32 4.38 3.66
C ALA A 114 7.73 4.15 3.10
N MET A 115 8.05 4.76 1.96
CA MET A 115 9.40 4.71 1.38
C MET A 115 10.44 5.35 2.29
N GLU A 116 10.15 6.50 2.86
CA GLU A 116 11.07 7.19 3.77
C GLU A 116 11.29 6.36 5.03
N GLN A 117 10.24 5.77 5.59
CA GLN A 117 10.36 4.88 6.75
C GLN A 117 11.17 3.62 6.41
N ALA A 118 10.97 3.04 5.23
CA ALA A 118 11.76 1.90 4.76
C ALA A 118 13.25 2.25 4.64
N LYS A 119 13.56 3.42 4.10
CA LYS A 119 14.93 3.93 3.98
C LYS A 119 15.57 4.09 5.36
N GLU A 120 14.84 4.65 6.32
CA GLU A 120 15.34 4.80 7.70
C GLU A 120 15.62 3.46 8.38
N ARG A 121 14.88 2.40 8.01
CA ARG A 121 15.14 1.02 8.49
C ARG A 121 16.32 0.35 7.78
N GLY A 122 16.92 0.97 6.78
CA GLY A 122 18.05 0.42 6.03
C GLY A 122 17.68 -0.36 4.79
N CYS A 123 16.45 -0.25 4.29
CA CYS A 123 16.06 -0.87 3.03
C CYS A 123 16.71 -0.18 1.84
N ASP A 124 17.12 -0.96 0.85
CA ASP A 124 17.74 -0.49 -0.40
C ASP A 124 16.69 -0.12 -1.45
N ALA A 125 15.51 -0.72 -1.36
CA ALA A 125 14.44 -0.56 -2.33
C ALA A 125 13.06 -0.81 -1.71
N VAL A 126 12.02 -0.40 -2.43
CA VAL A 126 10.65 -0.83 -2.17
C VAL A 126 10.11 -1.57 -3.38
N ARG A 127 9.26 -2.56 -3.12
CA ARG A 127 8.56 -3.39 -4.12
C ARG A 127 7.08 -3.40 -3.83
N PHE A 128 6.28 -3.37 -4.87
CA PHE A 128 4.83 -3.54 -4.73
C PHE A 128 4.19 -3.96 -6.05
N LEU A 129 2.98 -4.49 -5.96
CA LEU A 129 2.17 -4.90 -7.10
C LEU A 129 1.02 -3.91 -7.31
N VAL A 130 0.73 -3.62 -8.57
CA VAL A 130 -0.43 -2.79 -8.96
C VAL A 130 -1.24 -3.59 -9.96
N ALA A 131 -2.55 -3.69 -9.74
CA ALA A 131 -3.44 -4.32 -10.72
C ALA A 131 -3.30 -3.65 -12.08
N SER A 132 -3.15 -4.44 -13.13
CA SER A 132 -2.93 -3.92 -14.49
C SER A 132 -4.10 -3.07 -14.99
N CYS A 133 -5.30 -3.27 -14.45
CA CYS A 133 -6.47 -2.46 -14.77
C CYS A 133 -6.53 -1.12 -14.01
N ASN A 134 -5.68 -0.93 -13.01
CA ASN A 134 -5.70 0.28 -12.17
C ASN A 134 -4.87 1.40 -12.81
N ILE A 135 -5.42 1.99 -13.88
CA ILE A 135 -4.74 3.05 -14.66
C ILE A 135 -4.49 4.31 -13.82
N PRO A 136 -5.43 4.80 -12.98
CA PRO A 136 -5.16 5.97 -12.15
C PRO A 136 -3.97 5.76 -11.20
N ALA A 137 -3.83 4.59 -10.59
CA ALA A 137 -2.69 4.26 -9.73
C ALA A 137 -1.38 4.28 -10.51
N GLN A 138 -1.36 3.64 -11.70
CA GLN A 138 -0.17 3.63 -12.56
C GLN A 138 0.30 5.04 -12.91
N ARG A 139 -0.63 5.93 -13.27
CA ARG A 139 -0.31 7.33 -13.59
C ARG A 139 0.22 8.08 -12.37
N SER A 140 -0.38 7.84 -11.21
CA SER A 140 0.05 8.47 -9.96
C SER A 140 1.45 8.03 -9.56
N TYR A 141 1.75 6.74 -9.67
CA TYR A 141 3.03 6.16 -9.24
C TYR A 141 4.17 6.44 -10.21
N ALA A 142 3.86 6.65 -11.49
CA ALA A 142 4.87 7.08 -12.48
C ALA A 142 5.58 8.37 -12.04
N LYS A 143 4.88 9.24 -11.32
CA LYS A 143 5.46 10.49 -10.78
C LYS A 143 6.46 10.25 -9.65
N LEU A 144 6.52 9.05 -9.08
CA LEU A 144 7.48 8.65 -8.03
C LEU A 144 8.68 7.89 -8.60
N ASN A 145 8.79 7.80 -9.92
CA ASN A 145 9.88 7.14 -10.64
C ASN A 145 10.04 5.66 -10.29
N TYR A 146 8.92 4.94 -10.16
CA TYR A 146 8.95 3.50 -10.06
C TYR A 146 9.22 2.87 -11.41
N GLU A 147 9.96 1.76 -11.43
CA GLU A 147 10.19 0.97 -12.64
C GLU A 147 9.36 -0.32 -12.61
N VAL A 148 8.77 -0.66 -13.75
CA VAL A 148 8.09 -1.94 -13.91
C VAL A 148 9.14 -3.01 -14.17
N CYS A 149 9.25 -3.99 -13.27
CA CYS A 149 10.22 -5.07 -13.32
C CYS A 149 9.62 -6.37 -13.86
N GLY A 150 8.33 -6.39 -14.15
CA GLY A 150 7.64 -7.56 -14.70
C GLY A 150 6.15 -7.47 -14.52
N GLU A 151 5.49 -8.53 -14.96
CA GLU A 151 4.05 -8.73 -14.82
C GLU A 151 3.82 -10.15 -14.33
N CYS A 152 2.76 -10.35 -13.54
CA CYS A 152 2.39 -11.68 -13.08
C CYS A 152 0.88 -11.86 -13.06
N SER A 153 0.44 -13.13 -13.07
CA SER A 153 -0.97 -13.53 -12.96
C SER A 153 -1.10 -14.44 -11.74
N GLU A 154 -1.32 -13.82 -10.59
CA GLU A 154 -1.43 -14.48 -9.30
C GLU A 154 -2.70 -13.99 -8.59
N TRP A 155 -3.15 -14.72 -7.57
CA TRP A 155 -4.28 -14.36 -6.74
C TRP A 155 -5.52 -13.91 -7.55
N GLU A 156 -5.83 -14.65 -8.62
CA GLU A 156 -6.97 -14.38 -9.51
C GLU A 156 -6.93 -13.01 -10.20
N GLY A 157 -5.73 -12.41 -10.32
CA GLY A 157 -5.54 -11.10 -10.93
C GLY A 157 -4.35 -11.06 -11.87
N HIS A 158 -4.22 -9.93 -12.55
CA HIS A 158 -3.04 -9.60 -13.36
C HIS A 158 -2.42 -8.33 -12.81
N TRP A 159 -1.11 -8.37 -12.57
CA TRP A 159 -0.40 -7.34 -11.80
C TRP A 159 0.84 -6.86 -12.52
N LEU A 160 1.11 -5.57 -12.39
CA LEU A 160 2.42 -4.99 -12.71
C LEU A 160 3.28 -5.02 -11.45
N CYS A 161 4.53 -5.46 -11.60
CA CYS A 161 5.49 -5.55 -10.50
C CYS A 161 6.42 -4.35 -10.56
N TYR A 162 6.41 -3.53 -9.52
CA TYR A 162 7.19 -2.28 -9.45
C TYR A 162 8.30 -2.41 -8.43
N GLU A 163 9.45 -1.80 -8.75
CA GLU A 163 10.56 -1.64 -7.83
C GLU A 163 11.14 -0.24 -7.94
N LYS A 164 11.57 0.31 -6.79
CA LYS A 164 12.25 1.59 -6.74
C LYS A 164 13.40 1.52 -5.75
N ARG A 165 14.60 1.88 -6.19
CA ARG A 165 15.75 2.04 -5.31
C ARG A 165 15.57 3.27 -4.41
N LEU A 166 15.94 3.11 -3.15
CA LEU A 166 15.96 4.18 -2.16
C LEU A 166 17.38 4.73 -2.07
N ALA A 167 17.55 5.95 -2.52
CA ALA A 167 18.90 6.57 -2.54
C ALA A 167 19.30 7.07 -1.16
#